data_8df2d722aa158b9901cedb927df61806
#
_entry.id   8df2d722aa158b9901cedb927df61806
#
_cell.length_a   1.000
_cell.length_b   1.000
_cell.length_c   1.000
_cell.angle_alpha   90.00
_cell.angle_beta   90.00
_cell.angle_gamma   90.00
#
_symmetry.space_group_name_H-M   'P 1'
#
loop_
_entity.id
_entity.type
_entity.pdbx_description
1 polymer ?
#
loop_
_entity_poly.entity_id
_entity_poly.type
_entity_poly.pdbx_seq_one_letter_code
_entity_poly.pdbx_strand_id
1 'polypeptide(L)'
;MPVGRGANDVTETHQTHGSVAHGVTGAVGPSAVESQAPGSPLPESRDIPQATVTRLATYLRVLGMLADRGTIIVSSEELAAASGVGSAKLRKDLSFLGPNGVRGVGYDVTRLRARIERALGLDRGHKVVLVGVGNLGQALAGYGGFGRRGFSMVGLFDSDPDRVGTPVGDLVVRHVDELEQACAELEATIGVISTPDEAAQDVCDRLVGAGLRCILSFSPTALDVPDHVEMRRVDLAVEMQVLSFNSARNTESAPGARAAEVVPTAPRVRIGHSAVPSTAPRNGSVIAP
;
A
#
# COMPACT_ATOMS: atom_id res chain seq x y z
N MET A 1 -60.45 14.44 39.21
CA MET A 1 -61.69 15.34 39.20
C MET A 1 -61.19 16.76 38.94
N PRO A 2 -61.86 17.57 38.13
CA PRO A 2 -62.35 17.33 36.76
C PRO A 2 -61.97 18.51 35.82
N VAL A 3 -62.03 18.27 34.52
CA VAL A 3 -62.98 18.70 33.49
C VAL A 3 -62.65 20.00 32.72
N GLY A 4 -62.80 19.96 31.45
CA GLY A 4 -63.36 20.83 30.47
C GLY A 4 -62.55 20.93 29.17
N ARG A 5 -62.85 20.28 28.11
CA ARG A 5 -63.91 20.33 27.07
C ARG A 5 -64.02 21.67 26.35
N GLY A 6 -64.00 21.57 25.01
CA GLY A 6 -64.57 22.46 24.01
C GLY A 6 -63.69 22.47 22.75
N ALA A 7 -63.87 21.82 21.68
CA ALA A 7 -64.93 21.55 20.69
C ALA A 7 -65.40 22.81 19.95
N ASN A 8 -65.37 22.66 18.68
CA ASN A 8 -66.20 23.17 17.55
C ASN A 8 -65.34 23.91 16.51
N ASP A 9 -65.35 23.55 15.33
CA ASP A 9 -66.28 23.02 14.31
C ASP A 9 -66.51 24.07 13.19
N VAL A 10 -66.61 23.56 11.97
CA VAL A 10 -67.47 23.96 10.87
C VAL A 10 -66.94 24.85 9.74
N THR A 11 -66.73 24.21 8.59
CA THR A 11 -67.30 24.42 7.24
C THR A 11 -67.01 25.76 6.54
N GLU A 12 -66.90 25.91 5.26
CA GLU A 12 -67.45 25.28 4.05
C GLU A 12 -66.87 25.95 2.79
N THR A 13 -66.67 25.15 1.76
CA THR A 13 -66.81 25.36 0.30
C THR A 13 -66.86 26.77 -0.30
N HIS A 14 -66.18 26.96 -1.43
CA HIS A 14 -66.78 27.23 -2.72
C HIS A 14 -65.81 27.05 -3.93
N GLN A 15 -66.33 26.30 -4.89
CA GLN A 15 -65.83 26.22 -6.27
C GLN A 15 -66.17 27.50 -7.03
N THR A 16 -65.33 27.89 -8.04
CA THR A 16 -65.85 28.26 -9.36
C THR A 16 -64.72 28.30 -10.43
N HIS A 17 -65.13 27.92 -11.61
CA HIS A 17 -64.51 27.75 -12.91
C HIS A 17 -63.89 29.01 -13.56
N GLY A 18 -62.99 28.74 -14.54
CA GLY A 18 -62.73 29.64 -15.68
C GLY A 18 -61.32 29.48 -16.24
N SER A 19 -61.06 28.66 -17.15
CA SER A 19 -60.94 28.65 -18.60
C SER A 19 -59.89 29.60 -19.21
N VAL A 20 -58.92 28.95 -19.93
CA VAL A 20 -58.18 29.23 -21.17
C VAL A 20 -57.33 30.50 -21.32
N ALA A 21 -56.04 30.35 -21.63
CA ALA A 21 -55.42 30.71 -22.90
C ALA A 21 -53.88 30.52 -22.93
N HIS A 22 -53.44 30.15 -24.07
CA HIS A 22 -52.08 29.88 -24.58
C HIS A 22 -50.99 30.91 -24.23
N GLY A 23 -49.76 30.38 -23.98
CA GLY A 23 -48.55 31.16 -24.00
C GLY A 23 -47.30 30.25 -23.98
N VAL A 24 -46.77 29.90 -25.16
CA VAL A 24 -45.50 29.22 -25.36
C VAL A 24 -44.38 30.22 -25.10
N THR A 25 -43.57 29.97 -24.05
CA THR A 25 -42.21 30.51 -23.99
C THR A 25 -41.35 29.51 -23.25
N GLY A 26 -40.36 28.94 -23.98
CA GLY A 26 -39.38 28.04 -23.45
C GLY A 26 -38.47 28.75 -22.45
N ALA A 27 -38.46 28.24 -21.23
CA ALA A 27 -37.43 28.52 -20.24
C ALA A 27 -36.61 27.24 -20.06
N VAL A 28 -35.36 27.29 -20.55
CA VAL A 28 -34.32 26.30 -20.20
C VAL A 28 -34.10 26.41 -18.70
N GLY A 29 -34.65 25.47 -17.96
CA GLY A 29 -34.38 25.31 -16.54
C GLY A 29 -32.93 24.81 -16.34
N PRO A 30 -32.23 25.30 -15.30
CA PRO A 30 -30.89 24.78 -14.99
C PRO A 30 -31.02 23.31 -14.56
N SER A 31 -30.26 22.44 -15.26
CA SER A 31 -30.04 21.05 -14.86
C SER A 31 -29.70 21.00 -13.36
N ALA A 32 -30.57 20.40 -12.61
CA ALA A 32 -30.30 20.05 -11.22
C ALA A 32 -29.05 19.18 -11.17
N VAL A 33 -27.95 19.75 -10.70
CA VAL A 33 -26.80 19.00 -10.23
C VAL A 33 -27.32 18.32 -8.95
N GLU A 34 -27.73 17.06 -9.09
CA GLU A 34 -28.02 16.19 -7.97
C GLU A 34 -26.76 16.11 -7.11
N SER A 35 -26.73 16.90 -6.06
CA SER A 35 -25.81 16.80 -4.95
C SER A 35 -26.07 15.45 -4.27
N GLN A 36 -25.36 14.40 -4.73
CA GLN A 36 -25.39 13.12 -4.04
C GLN A 36 -24.77 13.29 -2.65
N ALA A 37 -25.59 13.07 -1.64
CA ALA A 37 -25.20 13.10 -0.24
C ALA A 37 -24.00 12.18 0.04
N PRO A 38 -23.08 12.55 0.94
CA PRO A 38 -22.00 11.69 1.39
C PRO A 38 -22.58 10.58 2.28
N GLY A 39 -22.86 9.40 1.71
CA GLY A 39 -23.40 8.32 2.54
C GLY A 39 -23.98 7.11 1.80
N SER A 40 -23.77 6.92 0.50
CA SER A 40 -24.12 5.63 -0.12
C SER A 40 -23.31 4.52 0.53
N PRO A 41 -23.94 3.45 1.08
CA PRO A 41 -23.22 2.31 1.62
C PRO A 41 -22.32 1.72 0.54
N LEU A 42 -21.05 1.44 0.90
CA LEU A 42 -20.17 0.68 0.02
C LEU A 42 -20.79 -0.71 -0.21
N PRO A 43 -20.68 -1.29 -1.41
CA PRO A 43 -21.01 -2.69 -1.60
C PRO A 43 -20.21 -3.51 -0.59
N GLU A 44 -20.82 -4.53 -0.03
CA GLU A 44 -20.17 -5.40 0.95
C GLU A 44 -18.81 -5.86 0.39
N SER A 45 -17.76 -5.71 1.17
CA SER A 45 -16.36 -5.90 0.74
C SER A 45 -16.03 -7.33 0.28
N ARG A 46 -17.00 -8.25 0.34
CA ARG A 46 -16.84 -9.66 -0.02
C ARG A 46 -16.66 -9.93 -1.51
N ASP A 47 -17.01 -9.00 -2.38
CA ASP A 47 -17.01 -9.23 -3.83
C ASP A 47 -15.85 -8.58 -4.57
N ILE A 48 -14.90 -7.94 -3.88
CA ILE A 48 -13.74 -7.32 -4.53
C ILE A 48 -12.64 -8.37 -4.73
N PRO A 49 -12.27 -8.72 -5.98
CA PRO A 49 -11.20 -9.70 -6.21
C PRO A 49 -9.88 -9.26 -5.57
N GLN A 50 -9.13 -10.21 -4.99
CA GLN A 50 -7.87 -9.95 -4.29
C GLN A 50 -6.86 -9.16 -5.16
N ALA A 51 -6.75 -9.49 -6.44
CA ALA A 51 -5.91 -8.74 -7.37
C ALA A 51 -6.36 -7.27 -7.54
N THR A 52 -7.65 -6.97 -7.39
CA THR A 52 -8.17 -5.60 -7.38
C THR A 52 -7.80 -4.90 -6.08
N VAL A 53 -7.93 -5.56 -4.92
CA VAL A 53 -7.51 -5.03 -3.61
C VAL A 53 -6.04 -4.60 -3.64
N THR A 54 -5.15 -5.43 -4.19
CA THR A 54 -3.73 -5.09 -4.34
C THR A 54 -3.51 -3.84 -5.19
N ARG A 55 -4.26 -3.69 -6.29
CA ARG A 55 -4.18 -2.49 -7.13
C ARG A 55 -4.79 -1.26 -6.47
N LEU A 56 -5.88 -1.40 -5.70
CA LEU A 56 -6.44 -0.30 -4.92
C LEU A 56 -5.42 0.28 -3.93
N ALA A 57 -4.61 -0.56 -3.28
CA ALA A 57 -3.51 -0.11 -2.43
C ALA A 57 -2.44 0.68 -3.23
N THR A 58 -2.17 0.27 -4.49
CA THR A 58 -1.28 1.01 -5.39
C THR A 58 -1.89 2.36 -5.79
N TYR A 59 -3.18 2.38 -6.15
CA TYR A 59 -3.89 3.63 -6.48
C TYR A 59 -3.91 4.61 -5.30
N LEU A 60 -4.16 4.10 -4.09
CA LEU A 60 -4.12 4.90 -2.87
C LEU A 60 -2.77 5.59 -2.67
N ARG A 61 -1.67 4.87 -2.88
CA ARG A 61 -0.31 5.42 -2.80
C ARG A 61 -0.09 6.53 -3.83
N VAL A 62 -0.52 6.33 -5.07
CA VAL A 62 -0.39 7.34 -6.13
C VAL A 62 -1.25 8.58 -5.83
N LEU A 63 -2.49 8.39 -5.37
CA LEU A 63 -3.38 9.48 -4.95
C LEU A 63 -2.78 10.28 -3.79
N GLY A 64 -2.10 9.63 -2.84
CA GLY A 64 -1.37 10.32 -1.77
C GLY A 64 -0.30 11.25 -2.35
N MET A 65 0.55 10.76 -3.26
CA MET A 65 1.57 11.59 -3.91
C MET A 65 0.98 12.75 -4.73
N LEU A 66 -0.18 12.55 -5.37
CA LEU A 66 -0.88 13.61 -6.11
C LEU A 66 -1.45 14.67 -5.15
N ALA A 67 -2.03 14.25 -4.03
CA ALA A 67 -2.53 15.14 -2.99
C ALA A 67 -1.40 16.00 -2.39
N ASP A 68 -0.24 15.41 -2.09
CA ASP A 68 0.95 16.10 -1.58
C ASP A 68 1.48 17.16 -2.56
N ARG A 69 1.21 17.00 -3.86
CA ARG A 69 1.51 17.97 -4.93
C ARG A 69 0.40 19.00 -5.17
N GLY A 70 -0.68 18.94 -4.39
CA GLY A 70 -1.82 19.84 -4.53
C GLY A 70 -2.76 19.52 -5.72
N THR A 71 -2.67 18.34 -6.31
CA THR A 71 -3.55 17.92 -7.40
C THR A 71 -4.96 17.69 -6.87
N ILE A 72 -5.94 18.40 -7.40
CA ILE A 72 -7.35 18.30 -6.97
C ILE A 72 -8.09 17.26 -7.81
N ILE A 73 -7.91 17.28 -9.12
CA ILE A 73 -8.56 16.37 -10.08
C ILE A 73 -7.50 15.60 -10.85
N VAL A 74 -7.74 14.31 -11.07
CA VAL A 74 -6.90 13.43 -11.88
C VAL A 74 -7.75 12.65 -12.87
N SER A 75 -7.29 12.55 -14.12
CA SER A 75 -7.96 11.73 -15.15
C SER A 75 -7.72 10.23 -14.93
N SER A 76 -8.55 9.38 -15.54
CA SER A 76 -8.32 7.92 -15.49
C SER A 76 -7.04 7.51 -16.20
N GLU A 77 -6.62 8.25 -17.21
CA GLU A 77 -5.40 8.00 -17.98
C GLU A 77 -4.15 8.32 -17.15
N GLU A 78 -4.12 9.48 -16.49
CA GLU A 78 -3.00 9.90 -15.63
C GLU A 78 -2.84 9.00 -14.42
N LEU A 79 -3.95 8.70 -13.71
CA LEU A 79 -3.90 7.81 -12.55
C LEU A 79 -3.48 6.39 -12.92
N ALA A 80 -3.96 5.88 -14.06
CA ALA A 80 -3.60 4.56 -14.56
C ALA A 80 -2.13 4.50 -14.96
N ALA A 81 -1.62 5.49 -15.72
CA ALA A 81 -0.22 5.59 -16.09
C ALA A 81 0.71 5.64 -14.88
N ALA A 82 0.38 6.50 -13.89
CA ALA A 82 1.15 6.60 -12.64
C ALA A 82 1.10 5.33 -11.78
N SER A 83 0.07 4.49 -11.98
CA SER A 83 -0.11 3.22 -11.26
C SER A 83 0.39 1.99 -12.03
N GLY A 84 0.93 2.17 -13.25
CA GLY A 84 1.43 1.08 -14.10
C GLY A 84 0.34 0.15 -14.64
N VAL A 85 -0.89 0.64 -14.84
CA VAL A 85 -2.01 -0.14 -15.37
C VAL A 85 -2.68 0.56 -16.56
N GLY A 86 -3.51 -0.17 -17.31
CA GLY A 86 -4.35 0.45 -18.35
C GLY A 86 -5.58 1.16 -17.76
N SER A 87 -6.01 2.27 -18.38
CA SER A 87 -7.14 3.08 -17.91
C SER A 87 -8.48 2.31 -17.89
N ALA A 88 -8.68 1.36 -18.81
CA ALA A 88 -9.84 0.48 -18.80
C ALA A 88 -9.85 -0.44 -17.55
N LYS A 89 -8.68 -0.96 -17.15
CA LYS A 89 -8.51 -1.79 -15.97
C LYS A 89 -8.77 -0.97 -14.70
N LEU A 90 -8.20 0.23 -14.61
CA LEU A 90 -8.43 1.14 -13.49
C LEU A 90 -9.93 1.46 -13.33
N ARG A 91 -10.62 1.83 -14.44
CA ARG A 91 -12.07 2.09 -14.37
C ARG A 91 -12.87 0.89 -13.90
N LYS A 92 -12.50 -0.34 -14.35
CA LYS A 92 -13.13 -1.58 -13.89
C LYS A 92 -12.87 -1.80 -12.40
N ASP A 93 -11.65 -1.60 -11.92
CA ASP A 93 -11.32 -1.77 -10.51
C ASP A 93 -12.07 -0.75 -9.63
N LEU A 94 -12.11 0.52 -10.04
CA LEU A 94 -12.82 1.56 -9.30
C LEU A 94 -14.34 1.37 -9.32
N SER A 95 -14.91 0.65 -10.30
CA SER A 95 -16.35 0.37 -10.34
C SER A 95 -16.84 -0.49 -9.18
N PHE A 96 -15.97 -1.31 -8.57
CA PHE A 96 -16.28 -2.04 -7.33
C PHE A 96 -16.57 -1.11 -6.15
N LEU A 97 -16.09 0.10 -6.19
CA LEU A 97 -16.32 1.11 -5.17
C LEU A 97 -17.55 1.98 -5.47
N GLY A 98 -18.31 1.69 -6.53
CA GLY A 98 -19.44 2.48 -7.01
C GLY A 98 -19.01 3.68 -7.87
N PRO A 99 -19.88 4.67 -8.12
CA PRO A 99 -19.60 5.82 -8.96
C PRO A 99 -18.55 6.74 -8.29
N ASN A 100 -17.39 6.92 -8.93
CA ASN A 100 -16.26 7.63 -8.33
C ASN A 100 -15.80 8.87 -9.11
N GLY A 101 -16.20 9.04 -10.35
CA GLY A 101 -15.75 10.13 -11.22
C GLY A 101 -16.86 10.72 -12.06
N VAL A 102 -16.59 11.87 -12.64
CA VAL A 102 -17.45 12.54 -13.60
C VAL A 102 -16.89 12.32 -15.00
N ARG A 103 -17.74 11.86 -15.91
CA ARG A 103 -17.35 11.58 -17.31
C ARG A 103 -16.79 12.85 -17.96
N GLY A 104 -15.59 12.75 -18.53
CA GLY A 104 -14.91 13.89 -19.18
C GLY A 104 -14.17 14.84 -18.22
N VAL A 105 -14.34 14.68 -16.89
CA VAL A 105 -13.65 15.50 -15.86
C VAL A 105 -12.56 14.71 -15.15
N GLY A 106 -12.87 13.49 -14.71
CA GLY A 106 -11.94 12.64 -13.93
C GLY A 106 -12.41 12.40 -12.52
N TYR A 107 -11.46 12.20 -11.62
CA TYR A 107 -11.67 11.86 -10.21
C TYR A 107 -11.16 12.99 -9.31
N ASP A 108 -11.97 13.38 -8.33
CA ASP A 108 -11.49 14.18 -7.20
C ASP A 108 -10.54 13.32 -6.36
N VAL A 109 -9.31 13.80 -6.18
CA VAL A 109 -8.20 13.06 -5.54
C VAL A 109 -8.54 12.76 -4.07
N THR A 110 -9.03 13.74 -3.34
CA THR A 110 -9.34 13.61 -1.90
C THR A 110 -10.50 12.66 -1.68
N ARG A 111 -11.56 12.82 -2.47
CA ARG A 111 -12.76 11.97 -2.38
C ARG A 111 -12.47 10.52 -2.77
N LEU A 112 -11.73 10.30 -3.85
CA LEU A 112 -11.36 8.94 -4.29
C LEU A 112 -10.44 8.28 -3.28
N ARG A 113 -9.46 9.02 -2.74
CA ARG A 113 -8.56 8.55 -1.69
C ARG A 113 -9.34 8.06 -0.48
N ALA A 114 -10.21 8.90 0.10
CA ALA A 114 -11.02 8.54 1.27
C ALA A 114 -11.92 7.31 1.00
N ARG A 115 -12.40 7.15 -0.23
CA ARG A 115 -13.23 6.01 -0.61
C ARG A 115 -12.43 4.71 -0.69
N ILE A 116 -11.22 4.76 -1.23
CA ILE A 116 -10.31 3.60 -1.26
C ILE A 116 -9.84 3.26 0.17
N GLU A 117 -9.47 4.24 0.99
CA GLU A 117 -9.09 4.04 2.40
C GLU A 117 -10.19 3.29 3.16
N ARG A 118 -11.45 3.71 3.00
CA ARG A 118 -12.60 3.03 3.61
C ARG A 118 -12.79 1.61 3.08
N ALA A 119 -12.66 1.40 1.77
CA ALA A 119 -12.81 0.07 1.17
C ALA A 119 -11.69 -0.90 1.62
N LEU A 120 -10.51 -0.38 1.91
CA LEU A 120 -9.38 -1.13 2.46
C LEU A 120 -9.41 -1.24 4.00
N GLY A 121 -10.42 -0.66 4.67
CA GLY A 121 -10.56 -0.67 6.13
C GLY A 121 -9.55 0.19 6.89
N LEU A 122 -8.82 1.06 6.20
CA LEU A 122 -7.76 1.88 6.79
C LEU A 122 -8.28 3.04 7.66
N ASP A 123 -9.56 3.36 7.51
CA ASP A 123 -10.28 4.38 8.31
C ASP A 123 -10.49 3.97 9.77
N ARG A 124 -10.35 2.66 10.08
CA ARG A 124 -10.49 2.13 11.44
C ARG A 124 -9.22 2.22 12.28
N GLY A 125 -8.07 2.49 11.62
CA GLY A 125 -6.76 2.37 12.22
C GLY A 125 -6.39 0.91 12.53
N HIS A 126 -5.15 0.53 12.30
CA HIS A 126 -4.67 -0.81 12.63
C HIS A 126 -3.54 -0.74 13.63
N LYS A 127 -3.66 -1.51 14.70
CA LYS A 127 -2.66 -1.67 15.75
C LYS A 127 -1.82 -2.89 15.45
N VAL A 128 -0.53 -2.67 15.23
CA VAL A 128 0.42 -3.69 14.77
C VAL A 128 1.35 -4.09 15.90
N VAL A 129 1.49 -5.39 16.12
CA VAL A 129 2.53 -5.97 16.96
C VAL A 129 3.55 -6.67 16.06
N LEU A 130 4.83 -6.56 16.44
CA LEU A 130 5.94 -7.16 15.69
C LEU A 130 6.72 -8.09 16.60
N VAL A 131 6.97 -9.30 16.14
CA VAL A 131 7.74 -10.33 16.82
C VAL A 131 9.01 -10.65 16.05
N GLY A 132 10.15 -10.58 16.74
CA GLY A 132 11.49 -10.68 16.17
C GLY A 132 12.07 -9.30 15.89
N VAL A 133 12.82 -8.74 16.84
CA VAL A 133 13.40 -7.39 16.76
C VAL A 133 14.88 -7.47 16.34
N GLY A 134 15.19 -8.36 15.37
CA GLY A 134 16.46 -8.42 14.66
C GLY A 134 16.64 -7.23 13.72
N ASN A 135 17.62 -7.31 12.83
CA ASN A 135 17.91 -6.23 11.88
C ASN A 135 16.68 -5.80 11.06
N LEU A 136 15.92 -6.78 10.54
CA LEU A 136 14.71 -6.50 9.78
C LEU A 136 13.60 -5.92 10.68
N GLY A 137 13.38 -6.52 11.85
CA GLY A 137 12.37 -6.06 12.80
C GLY A 137 12.60 -4.64 13.27
N GLN A 138 13.84 -4.27 13.60
CA GLN A 138 14.21 -2.90 13.96
C GLN A 138 13.96 -1.91 12.81
N ALA A 139 14.33 -2.28 11.57
CA ALA A 139 14.08 -1.45 10.39
C ALA A 139 12.57 -1.24 10.14
N LEU A 140 11.76 -2.28 10.34
CA LEU A 140 10.30 -2.20 10.22
C LEU A 140 9.69 -1.35 11.33
N ALA A 141 10.11 -1.54 12.58
CA ALA A 141 9.62 -0.79 13.73
C ALA A 141 9.92 0.71 13.61
N GLY A 142 11.11 1.07 13.08
CA GLY A 142 11.51 2.46 12.82
C GLY A 142 10.91 3.09 11.57
N TYR A 143 10.16 2.35 10.75
CA TYR A 143 9.65 2.86 9.50
C TYR A 143 8.43 3.78 9.67
N GLY A 144 8.63 5.09 9.67
CA GLY A 144 7.57 6.10 9.82
C GLY A 144 6.50 6.11 8.71
N GLY A 145 6.66 5.31 7.66
CA GLY A 145 5.69 5.20 6.57
C GLY A 145 4.42 4.44 6.94
N PHE A 146 4.44 3.62 7.98
CA PHE A 146 3.27 2.86 8.43
C PHE A 146 2.21 3.78 9.05
N GLY A 147 2.60 4.68 9.96
CA GLY A 147 1.67 5.61 10.61
C GLY A 147 0.89 6.47 9.62
N ARG A 148 1.55 6.96 8.56
CA ARG A 148 0.89 7.73 7.49
C ARG A 148 -0.13 6.93 6.67
N ARG A 149 -0.14 5.61 6.80
CA ARG A 149 -1.01 4.70 6.05
C ARG A 149 -2.06 4.01 6.93
N GLY A 150 -2.24 4.48 8.18
CA GLY A 150 -3.25 3.94 9.10
C GLY A 150 -2.78 2.72 9.91
N PHE A 151 -1.47 2.46 9.98
CA PHE A 151 -0.89 1.36 10.77
C PHE A 151 -0.04 1.93 11.90
N SER A 152 -0.42 1.67 13.15
CA SER A 152 0.33 2.09 14.33
C SER A 152 1.07 0.90 14.93
N MET A 153 2.40 0.96 15.01
CA MET A 153 3.18 -0.02 15.75
C MET A 153 2.93 0.23 17.23
N VAL A 154 2.40 -0.78 17.93
CA VAL A 154 2.00 -0.66 19.34
C VAL A 154 2.73 -1.61 20.28
N GLY A 155 3.41 -2.64 19.75
CA GLY A 155 4.18 -3.58 20.55
C GLY A 155 5.30 -4.23 19.76
N LEU A 156 6.45 -4.45 20.43
CA LEU A 156 7.63 -5.12 19.91
C LEU A 156 7.99 -6.26 20.86
N PHE A 157 8.26 -7.45 20.30
CA PHE A 157 8.52 -8.65 21.08
C PHE A 157 9.73 -9.42 20.56
N ASP A 158 10.54 -9.93 21.48
CA ASP A 158 11.66 -10.81 21.14
C ASP A 158 11.85 -11.84 22.26
N SER A 159 12.50 -12.97 21.95
CA SER A 159 12.91 -13.97 22.93
C SER A 159 14.34 -13.77 23.43
N ASP A 160 15.12 -12.94 22.72
CA ASP A 160 16.52 -12.66 23.06
C ASP A 160 16.61 -11.72 24.26
N PRO A 161 17.17 -12.16 25.42
CA PRO A 161 17.29 -11.34 26.62
C PRO A 161 18.13 -10.07 26.40
N ASP A 162 19.05 -10.07 25.43
CA ASP A 162 19.88 -8.91 25.11
C ASP A 162 19.09 -7.82 24.38
N ARG A 163 17.91 -8.17 23.84
CA ARG A 163 17.00 -7.25 23.13
C ARG A 163 15.86 -6.80 24.01
N VAL A 164 15.37 -7.67 24.88
CA VAL A 164 14.27 -7.34 25.81
C VAL A 164 14.68 -6.16 26.69
N GLY A 165 13.78 -5.19 26.82
CA GLY A 165 14.04 -3.94 27.56
C GLY A 165 14.75 -2.86 26.74
N THR A 166 15.21 -3.13 25.50
CA THR A 166 15.83 -2.11 24.65
C THR A 166 14.79 -1.22 23.99
N PRO A 167 15.03 0.10 23.87
CA PRO A 167 14.14 1.00 23.17
C PRO A 167 14.35 0.92 21.65
N VAL A 168 13.25 0.91 20.90
CA VAL A 168 13.24 1.03 19.43
C VAL A 168 12.17 2.07 19.05
N GLY A 169 12.61 3.27 18.67
CA GLY A 169 11.72 4.42 18.53
C GLY A 169 11.07 4.79 19.87
N ASP A 170 9.76 4.90 19.88
CA ASP A 170 8.97 5.21 21.08
C ASP A 170 8.51 3.96 21.86
N LEU A 171 8.92 2.77 21.44
CA LEU A 171 8.52 1.50 22.04
C LEU A 171 9.70 0.82 22.72
N VAL A 172 9.39 -0.01 23.72
CA VAL A 172 10.36 -0.88 24.38
C VAL A 172 10.06 -2.33 23.99
N VAL A 173 11.10 -3.10 23.68
CA VAL A 173 10.97 -4.52 23.34
C VAL A 173 10.57 -5.31 24.60
N ARG A 174 9.47 -6.04 24.51
CA ARG A 174 8.93 -6.92 25.56
C ARG A 174 9.34 -8.36 25.27
N HIS A 175 9.33 -9.20 26.31
CA HIS A 175 9.57 -10.63 26.12
C HIS A 175 8.39 -11.29 25.38
N VAL A 176 8.69 -12.25 24.49
CA VAL A 176 7.69 -12.92 23.66
C VAL A 176 6.63 -13.66 24.50
N ASP A 177 6.93 -14.05 25.73
CA ASP A 177 5.96 -14.69 26.63
C ASP A 177 4.84 -13.74 27.10
N GLU A 178 4.99 -12.43 26.90
CA GLU A 178 3.96 -11.44 27.19
C GLU A 178 3.02 -11.21 25.98
N LEU A 179 3.28 -11.87 24.85
CA LEU A 179 2.64 -11.56 23.56
C LEU A 179 1.12 -11.65 23.61
N GLU A 180 0.58 -12.76 24.15
CA GLU A 180 -0.88 -13.01 24.17
C GLU A 180 -1.60 -11.98 25.03
N GLN A 181 -1.09 -11.70 26.23
CA GLN A 181 -1.65 -10.70 27.13
C GLN A 181 -1.56 -9.31 26.52
N ALA A 182 -0.39 -8.97 25.96
CA ALA A 182 -0.15 -7.68 25.34
C ALA A 182 -1.02 -7.44 24.09
N CYS A 183 -1.28 -8.45 23.29
CA CYS A 183 -2.18 -8.32 22.14
C CYS A 183 -3.58 -7.88 22.57
N ALA A 184 -4.09 -8.41 23.68
CA ALA A 184 -5.38 -8.02 24.23
C ALA A 184 -5.34 -6.60 24.82
N GLU A 185 -4.33 -6.27 25.61
CA GLU A 185 -4.16 -4.95 26.25
C GLU A 185 -4.01 -3.83 25.20
N LEU A 186 -3.24 -4.08 24.15
CA LEU A 186 -2.96 -3.14 23.08
C LEU A 186 -4.07 -3.12 22.00
N GLU A 187 -5.04 -4.04 22.07
CA GLU A 187 -6.07 -4.24 21.04
C GLU A 187 -5.44 -4.44 19.66
N ALA A 188 -4.41 -5.29 19.60
CA ALA A 188 -3.70 -5.55 18.36
C ALA A 188 -4.61 -6.16 17.29
N THR A 189 -4.46 -5.71 16.04
CA THR A 189 -5.27 -6.17 14.90
C THR A 189 -4.45 -6.90 13.85
N ILE A 190 -3.14 -6.66 13.81
CA ILE A 190 -2.21 -7.27 12.84
C ILE A 190 -0.96 -7.73 13.58
N GLY A 191 -0.53 -8.98 13.34
CA GLY A 191 0.75 -9.51 13.77
C GLY A 191 1.77 -9.48 12.62
N VAL A 192 3.01 -9.09 12.92
CA VAL A 192 4.14 -9.16 11.98
C VAL A 192 5.18 -10.12 12.54
N ILE A 193 5.56 -11.12 11.74
CA ILE A 193 6.59 -12.12 12.07
C ILE A 193 7.86 -11.77 11.29
N SER A 194 8.94 -11.47 12.00
CA SER A 194 10.29 -11.22 11.48
C SER A 194 11.36 -11.99 12.26
N THR A 195 10.98 -13.17 12.76
CA THR A 195 11.83 -14.14 13.44
C THR A 195 12.58 -15.02 12.43
N PRO A 196 13.63 -15.73 12.88
CA PRO A 196 14.18 -16.86 12.13
C PRO A 196 13.12 -17.91 11.82
N ASP A 197 13.36 -18.69 10.75
CA ASP A 197 12.38 -19.63 10.19
C ASP A 197 11.92 -20.69 11.19
N GLU A 198 12.86 -21.15 12.04
CA GLU A 198 12.60 -22.19 13.03
C GLU A 198 11.62 -21.74 14.14
N ALA A 199 11.56 -20.44 14.41
CA ALA A 199 10.66 -19.87 15.41
C ALA A 199 9.33 -19.34 14.83
N ALA A 200 9.24 -19.27 13.50
CA ALA A 200 8.14 -18.56 12.86
C ALA A 200 6.77 -19.23 13.09
N GLN A 201 6.71 -20.56 13.11
CA GLN A 201 5.44 -21.29 13.36
C GLN A 201 4.97 -21.09 14.82
N ASP A 202 5.86 -21.24 15.80
CA ASP A 202 5.49 -21.03 17.21
C ASP A 202 4.96 -19.61 17.46
N VAL A 203 5.60 -18.61 16.88
CA VAL A 203 5.14 -17.22 16.95
C VAL A 203 3.79 -17.04 16.26
N CYS A 204 3.60 -17.69 15.10
CA CYS A 204 2.32 -17.67 14.39
C CYS A 204 1.20 -18.24 15.25
N ASP A 205 1.42 -19.40 15.88
CA ASP A 205 0.45 -20.08 16.75
C ASP A 205 0.08 -19.21 17.96
N ARG A 206 1.06 -18.54 18.57
CA ARG A 206 0.83 -17.56 19.66
C ARG A 206 0.00 -16.37 19.21
N LEU A 207 0.29 -15.80 18.04
CA LEU A 207 -0.51 -14.68 17.49
C LEU A 207 -1.95 -15.09 17.20
N VAL A 208 -2.15 -16.29 16.64
CA VAL A 208 -3.48 -16.86 16.41
C VAL A 208 -4.19 -17.13 17.74
N GLY A 209 -3.49 -17.71 18.72
CA GLY A 209 -3.99 -17.92 20.08
C GLY A 209 -4.40 -16.65 20.80
N ALA A 210 -3.68 -15.55 20.56
CA ALA A 210 -4.04 -14.20 21.02
C ALA A 210 -5.26 -13.59 20.29
N GLY A 211 -5.85 -14.29 19.31
CA GLY A 211 -7.05 -13.86 18.59
C GLY A 211 -6.78 -13.02 17.34
N LEU A 212 -5.54 -12.85 16.91
CA LEU A 212 -5.23 -12.13 15.70
C LEU A 212 -5.66 -12.93 14.45
N ARG A 213 -6.27 -12.24 13.50
CA ARG A 213 -6.77 -12.83 12.24
C ARG A 213 -6.02 -12.34 11.00
N CYS A 214 -5.09 -11.41 11.16
CA CYS A 214 -4.29 -10.85 10.08
C CYS A 214 -2.82 -10.93 10.46
N ILE A 215 -2.04 -11.69 9.70
CA ILE A 215 -0.63 -11.93 9.97
C ILE A 215 0.19 -11.64 8.70
N LEU A 216 1.26 -10.86 8.85
CA LEU A 216 2.26 -10.63 7.82
C LEU A 216 3.56 -11.35 8.24
N SER A 217 4.02 -12.32 7.44
CA SER A 217 5.26 -13.05 7.71
C SER A 217 6.35 -12.68 6.71
N PHE A 218 7.55 -12.45 7.21
CA PHE A 218 8.78 -12.30 6.44
C PHE A 218 9.61 -13.59 6.39
N SER A 219 9.17 -14.66 7.07
CA SER A 219 9.76 -15.99 6.91
C SER A 219 9.40 -16.56 5.54
N PRO A 220 10.35 -17.14 4.79
CA PRO A 220 10.09 -17.86 3.55
C PRO A 220 9.34 -19.17 3.77
N THR A 221 9.31 -19.69 5.00
CA THR A 221 8.63 -20.95 5.36
C THR A 221 7.12 -20.80 5.23
N ALA A 222 6.47 -21.80 4.67
CA ALA A 222 5.01 -21.88 4.69
C ALA A 222 4.55 -22.19 6.12
N LEU A 223 3.80 -21.26 6.71
CA LEU A 223 3.23 -21.44 8.05
C LEU A 223 1.82 -22.00 7.94
N ASP A 224 1.48 -22.90 8.86
CA ASP A 224 0.14 -23.47 8.97
C ASP A 224 -0.75 -22.52 9.78
N VAL A 225 -1.91 -22.16 9.22
CA VAL A 225 -2.86 -21.26 9.88
C VAL A 225 -4.30 -21.76 9.65
N PRO A 226 -5.20 -21.51 10.61
CA PRO A 226 -6.63 -21.80 10.42
C PRO A 226 -7.24 -21.00 9.27
N ASP A 227 -8.28 -21.55 8.60
CA ASP A 227 -8.96 -20.92 7.45
C ASP A 227 -9.48 -19.50 7.69
N HIS A 228 -9.74 -19.13 8.94
CA HIS A 228 -10.23 -17.80 9.32
C HIS A 228 -9.13 -16.76 9.54
N VAL A 229 -7.86 -17.14 9.36
CA VAL A 229 -6.68 -16.27 9.51
C VAL A 229 -6.15 -15.90 8.14
N GLU A 230 -6.10 -14.62 7.83
CA GLU A 230 -5.46 -14.12 6.61
C GLU A 230 -3.96 -14.01 6.83
N MET A 231 -3.21 -14.88 6.17
CA MET A 231 -1.75 -14.88 6.18
C MET A 231 -1.21 -14.28 4.90
N ARG A 232 -0.34 -13.28 5.01
CA ARG A 232 0.42 -12.72 3.88
C ARG A 232 1.90 -12.94 4.11
N ARG A 233 2.56 -13.55 3.14
CA ARG A 233 4.01 -13.79 3.17
C ARG A 233 4.74 -12.82 2.25
N VAL A 234 5.82 -12.25 2.72
CA VAL A 234 6.74 -11.41 1.96
C VAL A 234 8.07 -12.14 1.86
N ASP A 235 8.35 -12.70 0.69
CA ASP A 235 9.61 -13.39 0.40
C ASP A 235 10.45 -12.51 -0.55
N LEU A 236 11.43 -11.82 0.01
CA LEU A 236 12.29 -10.91 -0.76
C LEU A 236 13.16 -11.65 -1.78
N ALA A 237 13.51 -12.92 -1.53
CA ALA A 237 14.29 -13.70 -2.46
C ALA A 237 13.48 -14.04 -3.72
N VAL A 238 12.20 -14.36 -3.56
CA VAL A 238 11.28 -14.58 -4.70
C VAL A 238 11.16 -13.30 -5.55
N GLU A 239 11.01 -12.12 -4.93
CA GLU A 239 10.96 -10.86 -5.66
C GLU A 239 12.26 -10.59 -6.46
N MET A 240 13.43 -10.92 -5.87
CA MET A 240 14.72 -10.82 -6.58
C MET A 240 14.83 -11.83 -7.73
N GLN A 241 14.30 -13.05 -7.58
CA GLN A 241 14.27 -14.04 -8.66
C GLN A 241 13.40 -13.56 -9.84
N VAL A 242 12.25 -12.94 -9.56
CA VAL A 242 11.39 -12.33 -10.60
C VAL A 242 12.16 -11.21 -11.33
N LEU A 243 12.89 -10.37 -10.61
CA LEU A 243 13.73 -9.33 -11.22
C LEU A 243 14.84 -9.92 -12.08
N SER A 244 15.48 -10.99 -11.64
CA SER A 244 16.52 -11.70 -12.42
C SER A 244 15.98 -12.21 -13.75
N PHE A 245 14.81 -12.85 -13.73
CA PHE A 245 14.14 -13.30 -14.95
C PHE A 245 13.84 -12.15 -15.92
N ASN A 246 13.33 -11.02 -15.42
CA ASN A 246 13.03 -9.86 -16.25
C ASN A 246 14.31 -9.22 -16.83
N SER A 247 15.40 -9.21 -16.06
CA SER A 247 16.71 -8.72 -16.51
C SER A 247 17.26 -9.55 -17.68
N ALA A 248 17.18 -10.88 -17.61
CA ALA A 248 17.61 -11.79 -18.67
C ALA A 248 16.82 -11.52 -19.97
N ARG A 249 15.51 -11.38 -19.89
CA ARG A 249 14.66 -11.07 -21.06
C ARG A 249 14.99 -9.72 -21.70
N ASN A 250 15.27 -8.72 -20.89
CA ASN A 250 15.61 -7.38 -21.39
C ASN A 250 16.97 -7.39 -22.14
N THR A 251 17.90 -8.25 -21.71
CA THR A 251 19.20 -8.41 -22.37
C THR A 251 19.04 -9.11 -23.73
N GLU A 252 18.14 -10.10 -23.85
CA GLU A 252 17.84 -10.78 -25.10
C GLU A 252 17.04 -9.91 -26.09
N SER A 253 16.25 -8.96 -25.58
CA SER A 253 15.37 -8.09 -26.36
C SER A 253 16.08 -6.80 -26.83
N ALA A 254 17.32 -6.54 -26.44
CA ALA A 254 18.08 -5.39 -26.90
C ALA A 254 18.49 -5.58 -28.39
N PRO A 255 18.00 -4.76 -29.35
CA PRO A 255 18.39 -4.88 -30.74
C PRO A 255 19.83 -4.39 -30.90
N GLY A 256 20.79 -5.32 -30.92
CA GLY A 256 22.19 -4.96 -31.18
C GLY A 256 23.28 -5.87 -30.63
N ALA A 257 22.98 -6.84 -29.79
CA ALA A 257 23.99 -7.81 -29.32
C ALA A 257 24.11 -9.03 -30.28
N ARG A 258 24.19 -8.82 -31.56
CA ARG A 258 24.76 -9.83 -32.46
C ARG A 258 26.26 -9.87 -32.20
N ALA A 259 26.71 -11.02 -31.72
CA ALA A 259 28.07 -11.38 -31.52
C ALA A 259 29.00 -10.72 -32.55
N ALA A 260 29.84 -9.82 -32.11
CA ALA A 260 31.09 -9.56 -32.80
C ALA A 260 31.90 -10.86 -32.65
N GLU A 261 31.86 -11.66 -33.69
CA GLU A 261 32.70 -12.81 -33.90
C GLU A 261 34.16 -12.31 -33.80
N VAL A 262 34.79 -12.58 -32.66
CA VAL A 262 36.21 -12.30 -32.45
C VAL A 262 36.96 -13.28 -33.33
N VAL A 263 37.28 -12.86 -34.55
CA VAL A 263 38.26 -13.53 -35.39
C VAL A 263 39.62 -13.39 -34.65
N PRO A 264 40.26 -14.50 -34.27
CA PRO A 264 41.58 -14.42 -33.63
C PRO A 264 42.61 -14.01 -34.68
N THR A 265 42.97 -12.74 -34.68
CA THR A 265 44.10 -12.27 -35.47
C THR A 265 45.37 -12.67 -34.72
N ALA A 266 46.10 -13.66 -35.26
CA ALA A 266 47.39 -14.11 -34.77
C ALA A 266 48.37 -12.93 -34.66
N PRO A 267 49.22 -12.88 -33.62
CA PRO A 267 50.20 -11.82 -33.47
C PRO A 267 51.35 -12.00 -34.49
N ARG A 268 51.50 -11.02 -35.38
CA ARG A 268 52.71 -10.90 -36.20
C ARG A 268 53.88 -10.48 -35.31
N VAL A 269 54.80 -11.43 -35.08
CA VAL A 269 56.12 -11.20 -34.49
C VAL A 269 56.89 -10.28 -35.43
N ARG A 270 57.24 -9.08 -35.01
CA ARG A 270 58.35 -8.29 -35.62
C ARG A 270 59.52 -8.34 -34.67
N ILE A 271 60.55 -9.06 -35.12
CA ILE A 271 61.90 -9.03 -34.56
C ILE A 271 62.56 -7.74 -35.08
N GLY A 272 63.00 -6.89 -34.19
CA GLY A 272 63.81 -5.72 -34.52
C GLY A 272 64.79 -5.45 -33.36
N HIS A 273 66.06 -5.62 -33.68
CA HIS A 273 67.23 -5.53 -32.81
C HIS A 273 67.58 -4.09 -32.41
N SER A 274 68.35 -4.03 -31.29
CA SER A 274 69.32 -2.99 -30.86
C SER A 274 68.70 -1.79 -30.09
N ALA A 275 69.23 -1.29 -29.03
CA ALA A 275 70.52 -1.36 -28.32
C ALA A 275 70.32 -0.74 -26.93
N VAL A 276 71.11 -1.19 -25.97
CA VAL A 276 71.34 -0.62 -24.65
C VAL A 276 72.29 0.61 -24.79
N PRO A 277 72.18 1.67 -23.90
CA PRO A 277 72.96 1.63 -22.67
C PRO A 277 72.31 2.28 -21.46
N SER A 278 72.44 1.64 -20.33
CA SER A 278 73.12 1.97 -19.08
C SER A 278 73.25 3.46 -18.72
N THR A 279 72.71 3.84 -17.61
CA THR A 279 73.33 4.59 -16.48
C THR A 279 72.41 4.73 -15.29
N ALA A 280 72.81 4.12 -14.16
CA ALA A 280 72.48 4.59 -12.83
C ALA A 280 73.52 5.67 -12.45
N PRO A 281 73.33 6.53 -11.46
CA PRO A 281 73.46 6.14 -10.07
C PRO A 281 72.61 6.95 -9.01
N ARG A 282 72.40 6.29 -7.88
CA ARG A 282 72.73 6.65 -6.50
C ARG A 282 72.15 7.83 -5.80
N ASN A 283 71.54 7.45 -4.64
CA ASN A 283 71.70 8.00 -3.29
C ASN A 283 70.86 9.20 -2.84
N GLY A 284 70.32 8.97 -1.67
CA GLY A 284 69.92 10.00 -0.72
C GLY A 284 69.00 9.51 0.41
N SER A 285 69.60 8.80 1.36
CA SER A 285 69.12 8.66 2.74
C SER A 285 68.80 10.02 3.36
N VAL A 286 67.87 10.05 4.38
CA VAL A 286 68.05 10.55 5.74
C VAL A 286 66.66 10.82 6.38
N ILE A 287 66.23 9.98 7.34
CA ILE A 287 66.05 10.13 8.79
C ILE A 287 65.00 11.16 9.23
N ALA A 288 64.11 10.64 10.07
CA ALA A 288 63.15 11.24 11.01
C ALA A 288 63.77 12.31 11.99
N PRO A 289 62.98 13.00 12.84
CA PRO A 289 62.34 12.35 13.96
C PRO A 289 60.78 12.38 13.96
#